data_56dfc2500b4a4965cc8c244326e509b4
#
_entry.id   56dfc2500b4a4965cc8c244326e509b4
#
_cell.length_a   1.000
_cell.length_b   1.000
_cell.length_c   1.000
_cell.angle_alpha   90.00
_cell.angle_beta   90.00
_cell.angle_gamma   90.00
#
_symmetry.space_group_name_H-M   'P 1'
#
loop_
_entity.id
_entity.type
_entity.pdbx_description
1 polymer ?
#
loop_
_entity_poly.entity_id
_entity_poly.type
_entity_poly.pdbx_seq_one_letter_code
_entity_poly.pdbx_strand_id
1 'polypeptide(L)'
;HDIGKARNPGYFAENQKLGLNPHDKLKPNMSALIIKAHVKDGIEMARQYRLPKVIEDFIAQHHGTSLIAYFYHRAKQLEDPDIPEVNEKDYRYPGPKPQTRETAICLLADGIEAASRAMPDPTPARLKGLVQKMINKAFTDGQLDECELTLKDLNQIAEAFNRILTGIYHHRPEYPSDKRTERVPAEQKPATEGPRKTNGAKSETSGDVWELTELAAKIDAEEEEHATGT
;
A
#
# COMPACT_ATOMS: atom_id res chain seq x y z
N HIS A 1 -7.06 4.58 12.64
CA HIS A 1 -7.81 3.45 12.08
C HIS A 1 -7.08 2.11 12.28
N ASP A 2 -5.76 2.11 12.34
CA ASP A 2 -4.86 0.92 12.35
C ASP A 2 -4.37 0.48 13.72
N ILE A 3 -4.97 0.95 14.81
CA ILE A 3 -4.50 0.64 16.18
C ILE A 3 -4.45 -0.86 16.47
N GLY A 4 -5.28 -1.66 15.81
CA GLY A 4 -5.31 -3.10 15.97
C GLY A 4 -4.06 -3.82 15.49
N LYS A 5 -3.28 -3.24 14.57
CA LYS A 5 -1.98 -3.77 14.15
C LYS A 5 -1.00 -3.90 15.33
N ALA A 6 -1.20 -3.14 16.41
CA ALA A 6 -0.39 -3.22 17.62
C ALA A 6 -0.49 -4.58 18.36
N ARG A 7 -1.51 -5.40 18.08
CA ARG A 7 -1.63 -6.76 18.65
C ARG A 7 -0.58 -7.71 18.07
N ASN A 8 -0.32 -7.62 16.77
CA ASN A 8 0.58 -8.49 16.04
C ASN A 8 1.48 -7.69 15.08
N PRO A 9 2.27 -6.73 15.57
CA PRO A 9 2.93 -5.72 14.74
C PRO A 9 3.88 -6.31 13.70
N GLY A 10 4.54 -7.44 13.98
CA GLY A 10 5.51 -8.05 13.08
C GLY A 10 4.93 -8.59 11.77
N TYR A 11 3.60 -8.72 11.66
CA TYR A 11 2.93 -9.14 10.42
C TYR A 11 2.63 -7.97 9.48
N PHE A 12 2.81 -6.73 9.91
CA PHE A 12 2.50 -5.55 9.10
C PHE A 12 3.79 -4.87 8.61
N ALA A 13 3.80 -4.43 7.34
CA ALA A 13 4.98 -3.96 6.63
C ALA A 13 5.77 -2.90 7.36
N GLU A 14 5.08 -1.95 7.97
CA GLU A 14 5.66 -0.84 8.71
C GLU A 14 6.50 -1.26 9.91
N ASN A 15 6.30 -2.49 10.42
CA ASN A 15 6.99 -3.02 11.58
C ASN A 15 7.93 -4.19 11.25
N GLN A 16 8.01 -4.60 9.99
CA GLN A 16 8.89 -5.69 9.57
C GLN A 16 10.34 -5.24 9.49
N LYS A 17 11.24 -6.12 9.94
CA LYS A 17 12.67 -5.92 9.74
C LYS A 17 13.06 -6.35 8.33
N LEU A 18 13.99 -5.61 7.71
CA LEU A 18 14.50 -5.90 6.38
C LEU A 18 14.80 -7.40 6.18
N GLY A 19 14.18 -8.01 5.17
CA GLY A 19 14.48 -9.38 4.71
C GLY A 19 13.72 -10.50 5.43
N LEU A 20 12.76 -10.22 6.31
CA LEU A 20 11.96 -11.25 7.00
C LEU A 20 10.47 -10.91 6.93
N ASN A 21 9.77 -11.49 5.96
CA ASN A 21 8.32 -11.42 5.89
C ASN A 21 7.70 -12.68 6.52
N PRO A 22 7.03 -12.60 7.68
CA PRO A 22 6.40 -13.75 8.32
C PRO A 22 5.37 -14.47 7.43
N HIS A 23 4.74 -13.75 6.51
CA HIS A 23 3.73 -14.29 5.60
C HIS A 23 4.30 -15.30 4.58
N ASP A 24 5.62 -15.28 4.31
CA ASP A 24 6.25 -16.22 3.37
C ASP A 24 6.17 -17.67 3.84
N LYS A 25 6.07 -17.87 5.15
CA LYS A 25 5.97 -19.19 5.80
C LYS A 25 4.52 -19.63 6.03
N LEU A 26 3.55 -18.80 5.70
CA LEU A 26 2.13 -19.06 5.95
C LEU A 26 1.41 -19.43 4.65
N LYS A 27 0.33 -20.22 4.81
CA LYS A 27 -0.64 -20.40 3.74
C LYS A 27 -1.39 -19.08 3.49
N PRO A 28 -1.78 -18.77 2.26
CA PRO A 28 -2.44 -17.49 1.92
C PRO A 28 -3.68 -17.20 2.77
N ASN A 29 -4.50 -18.21 3.07
CA ASN A 29 -5.68 -18.05 3.92
C ASN A 29 -5.34 -17.65 5.36
N MET A 30 -4.25 -18.18 5.92
CA MET A 30 -3.79 -17.80 7.26
C MET A 30 -3.29 -16.36 7.27
N SER A 31 -2.56 -15.96 6.23
CA SER A 31 -2.12 -14.58 6.06
C SER A 31 -3.31 -13.62 5.97
N ALA A 32 -4.32 -13.94 5.17
CA ALA A 32 -5.54 -13.15 5.07
C ALA A 32 -6.30 -13.05 6.41
N LEU A 33 -6.35 -14.13 7.19
CA LEU A 33 -6.94 -14.10 8.53
C LEU A 33 -6.21 -13.16 9.49
N ILE A 34 -4.87 -13.20 9.49
CA ILE A 34 -4.05 -12.32 10.34
C ILE A 34 -4.24 -10.86 9.93
N ILE A 35 -4.20 -10.58 8.63
CA ILE A 35 -4.43 -9.23 8.12
C ILE A 35 -5.83 -8.73 8.54
N LYS A 36 -6.89 -9.50 8.30
CA LYS A 36 -8.26 -9.10 8.69
C LYS A 36 -8.43 -8.90 10.20
N ALA A 37 -7.67 -9.62 11.01
CA ALA A 37 -7.82 -9.57 12.47
C ALA A 37 -7.56 -8.17 13.05
N HIS A 38 -6.72 -7.32 12.41
CA HIS A 38 -6.42 -5.99 12.95
C HIS A 38 -7.66 -5.09 13.07
N VAL A 39 -8.66 -5.27 12.18
CA VAL A 39 -9.93 -4.51 12.25
C VAL A 39 -10.68 -4.87 13.54
N LYS A 40 -10.85 -6.18 13.80
CA LYS A 40 -11.50 -6.67 15.00
C LYS A 40 -10.75 -6.26 16.27
N ASP A 41 -9.43 -6.49 16.27
CA ASP A 41 -8.56 -6.14 17.39
C ASP A 41 -8.58 -4.63 17.67
N GLY A 42 -8.62 -3.82 16.62
CA GLY A 42 -8.74 -2.36 16.71
C GLY A 42 -10.06 -1.91 17.35
N ILE A 43 -11.18 -2.52 16.96
CA ILE A 43 -12.49 -2.26 17.56
C ILE A 43 -12.49 -2.63 19.05
N GLU A 44 -11.94 -3.80 19.40
CA GLU A 44 -11.80 -4.23 20.80
C GLU A 44 -10.98 -3.25 21.62
N MET A 45 -9.84 -2.80 21.08
CA MET A 45 -9.00 -1.79 21.73
C MET A 45 -9.72 -0.45 21.87
N ALA A 46 -10.41 0.02 20.83
CA ALA A 46 -11.18 1.26 20.89
C ALA A 46 -12.21 1.23 22.01
N ARG A 47 -12.93 0.13 22.17
CA ARG A 47 -13.91 -0.07 23.25
C ARG A 47 -13.26 -0.16 24.61
N GLN A 48 -12.15 -0.91 24.73
CA GLN A 48 -11.38 -1.02 25.98
C GLN A 48 -10.91 0.34 26.49
N TYR A 49 -10.41 1.19 25.58
CA TYR A 49 -9.92 2.52 25.90
C TYR A 49 -11.00 3.62 25.81
N ARG A 50 -12.28 3.23 25.60
CA ARG A 50 -13.44 4.13 25.52
C ARG A 50 -13.26 5.25 24.50
N LEU A 51 -12.69 4.91 23.34
CA LEU A 51 -12.60 5.86 22.24
C LEU A 51 -14.01 6.24 21.73
N PRO A 52 -14.20 7.48 21.24
CA PRO A 52 -15.48 7.89 20.66
C PRO A 52 -15.95 6.96 19.54
N LYS A 53 -17.28 6.77 19.42
CA LYS A 53 -17.89 5.91 18.40
C LYS A 53 -17.40 6.23 16.98
N VAL A 54 -17.18 7.52 16.67
CA VAL A 54 -16.66 7.93 15.35
C VAL A 54 -15.29 7.30 15.06
N ILE A 55 -14.42 7.16 16.05
CA ILE A 55 -13.12 6.49 15.87
C ILE A 55 -13.30 4.99 15.65
N GLU A 56 -14.23 4.35 16.40
CA GLU A 56 -14.58 2.93 16.16
C GLU A 56 -15.11 2.73 14.74
N ASP A 57 -15.88 3.68 14.19
CA ASP A 57 -16.41 3.61 12.84
C ASP A 57 -15.30 3.70 11.77
N PHE A 58 -14.30 4.54 11.96
CA PHE A 58 -13.11 4.56 11.09
C PHE A 58 -12.36 3.23 11.13
N ILE A 59 -12.15 2.65 12.32
CA ILE A 59 -11.48 1.35 12.47
C ILE A 59 -12.26 0.25 11.75
N ALA A 60 -13.59 0.23 11.90
CA ALA A 60 -14.43 -0.81 11.32
C ALA A 60 -14.55 -0.73 9.80
N GLN A 61 -14.48 0.49 9.22
CA GLN A 61 -14.92 0.76 7.85
C GLN A 61 -13.79 1.09 6.88
N HIS A 62 -12.56 1.34 7.35
CA HIS A 62 -11.46 1.80 6.48
C HIS A 62 -11.04 0.80 5.39
N HIS A 63 -11.37 -0.47 5.53
CA HIS A 63 -11.20 -1.47 4.48
C HIS A 63 -12.51 -1.92 3.84
N GLY A 64 -13.68 -1.56 4.43
CA GLY A 64 -14.99 -2.00 3.95
C GLY A 64 -15.08 -3.50 3.82
N THR A 65 -15.48 -3.97 2.64
CA THR A 65 -15.51 -5.38 2.24
C THR A 65 -14.50 -5.67 1.13
N SER A 66 -13.44 -4.89 1.04
CA SER A 66 -12.42 -4.99 -0.02
C SER A 66 -11.74 -6.36 -0.01
N LEU A 67 -11.30 -6.79 -1.20
CA LEU A 67 -10.55 -8.02 -1.39
C LEU A 67 -9.08 -7.82 -1.01
N ILE A 68 -8.50 -8.75 -0.25
CA ILE A 68 -7.06 -8.87 -0.01
C ILE A 68 -6.46 -9.61 -1.21
N ALA A 69 -6.33 -8.90 -2.33
CA ALA A 69 -6.12 -9.51 -3.64
C ALA A 69 -4.80 -10.27 -3.72
N TYR A 70 -3.71 -9.79 -3.09
CA TYR A 70 -2.43 -10.51 -3.10
C TYR A 70 -2.57 -11.95 -2.59
N PHE A 71 -3.15 -12.16 -1.42
CA PHE A 71 -3.30 -13.49 -0.86
C PHE A 71 -4.35 -14.32 -1.59
N TYR A 72 -5.37 -13.69 -2.15
CA TYR A 72 -6.35 -14.36 -3.01
C TYR A 72 -5.69 -14.88 -4.29
N HIS A 73 -4.95 -14.05 -5.02
CA HIS A 73 -4.25 -14.48 -6.24
C HIS A 73 -3.17 -15.51 -5.94
N ARG A 74 -2.43 -15.36 -4.84
CA ARG A 74 -1.46 -16.37 -4.40
C ARG A 74 -2.14 -17.72 -4.08
N ALA A 75 -3.32 -17.70 -3.47
CA ALA A 75 -4.10 -18.92 -3.23
C ALA A 75 -4.55 -19.56 -4.54
N LYS A 76 -5.05 -18.76 -5.49
CA LYS A 76 -5.42 -19.23 -6.83
C LYS A 76 -4.25 -19.85 -7.59
N GLN A 77 -3.05 -19.32 -7.47
CA GLN A 77 -1.85 -19.89 -8.09
C GLN A 77 -1.39 -21.21 -7.46
N LEU A 78 -1.75 -21.45 -6.20
CA LEU A 78 -1.43 -22.67 -5.46
C LEU A 78 -2.61 -23.66 -5.46
N GLU A 79 -3.66 -23.40 -6.24
CA GLU A 79 -4.84 -24.25 -6.31
C GLU A 79 -4.49 -25.63 -6.86
N ASP A 80 -4.82 -26.67 -6.07
CA ASP A 80 -4.63 -28.06 -6.43
C ASP A 80 -5.99 -28.61 -6.89
N PRO A 81 -6.08 -29.35 -8.02
CA PRO A 81 -7.35 -29.94 -8.48
C PRO A 81 -8.07 -30.81 -7.43
N ASP A 82 -7.33 -31.34 -6.45
CA ASP A 82 -7.86 -32.18 -5.39
C ASP A 82 -8.31 -31.41 -4.12
N ILE A 83 -8.17 -30.08 -4.11
CA ILE A 83 -8.53 -29.21 -2.97
C ILE A 83 -9.76 -28.40 -3.34
N PRO A 84 -10.67 -28.08 -2.38
CA PRO A 84 -11.83 -27.22 -2.61
C PRO A 84 -11.43 -25.87 -3.25
N GLU A 85 -12.19 -25.42 -4.22
CA GLU A 85 -12.00 -24.17 -4.93
C GLU A 85 -11.80 -22.98 -3.98
N VAL A 86 -10.82 -22.13 -4.27
CA VAL A 86 -10.50 -20.93 -3.48
C VAL A 86 -11.68 -19.96 -3.55
N ASN A 87 -12.34 -19.74 -2.42
CA ASN A 87 -13.49 -18.83 -2.33
C ASN A 87 -13.01 -17.41 -2.05
N GLU A 88 -13.33 -16.47 -2.94
CA GLU A 88 -13.00 -15.06 -2.80
C GLU A 88 -13.48 -14.44 -1.47
N LYS A 89 -14.65 -14.89 -0.95
CA LYS A 89 -15.20 -14.39 0.33
C LYS A 89 -14.26 -14.57 1.51
N ASP A 90 -13.43 -15.62 1.48
CA ASP A 90 -12.47 -15.90 2.56
C ASP A 90 -11.34 -14.87 2.60
N TYR A 91 -11.14 -14.16 1.50
CA TYR A 91 -10.10 -13.14 1.33
C TYR A 91 -10.65 -11.71 1.35
N ARG A 92 -11.95 -11.52 1.57
CA ARG A 92 -12.54 -10.19 1.75
C ARG A 92 -12.58 -9.79 3.23
N TYR A 93 -12.43 -8.50 3.47
CA TYR A 93 -12.68 -7.92 4.78
C TYR A 93 -14.17 -8.10 5.17
N PRO A 94 -14.48 -8.19 6.48
CA PRO A 94 -15.84 -8.48 6.93
C PRO A 94 -16.81 -7.30 6.80
N GLY A 95 -16.30 -6.08 6.56
CA GLY A 95 -17.12 -4.88 6.58
C GLY A 95 -17.36 -4.32 7.98
N PRO A 96 -18.28 -3.37 8.12
CA PRO A 96 -19.16 -2.85 7.06
C PRO A 96 -18.43 -1.98 6.02
N LYS A 97 -19.08 -1.75 4.87
CA LYS A 97 -18.66 -0.72 3.91
C LYS A 97 -18.70 0.67 4.57
N PRO A 98 -17.98 1.67 4.05
CA PRO A 98 -18.08 3.05 4.54
C PRO A 98 -19.53 3.56 4.57
N GLN A 99 -19.94 4.10 5.72
CA GLN A 99 -21.27 4.62 5.95
C GLN A 99 -21.33 6.15 5.89
N THR A 100 -20.18 6.80 5.93
CA THR A 100 -20.05 8.25 5.87
C THR A 100 -19.04 8.67 4.82
N ARG A 101 -19.08 9.92 4.40
CA ARG A 101 -18.08 10.49 3.47
C ARG A 101 -16.66 10.41 4.04
N GLU A 102 -16.54 10.66 5.33
CA GLU A 102 -15.26 10.67 6.03
C GLU A 102 -14.63 9.27 6.07
N THR A 103 -15.41 8.23 6.38
CA THR A 103 -14.90 6.86 6.38
C THR A 103 -14.60 6.35 4.98
N ALA A 104 -15.36 6.80 3.96
CA ALA A 104 -15.06 6.52 2.55
C ALA A 104 -13.76 7.20 2.09
N ILE A 105 -13.54 8.46 2.50
CA ILE A 105 -12.27 9.16 2.22
C ILE A 105 -11.11 8.44 2.90
N CYS A 106 -11.29 7.93 4.13
CA CYS A 106 -10.27 7.17 4.83
C CYS A 106 -9.92 5.87 4.06
N LEU A 107 -10.91 5.11 3.60
CA LEU A 107 -10.70 3.92 2.77
C LEU A 107 -9.86 4.25 1.52
N LEU A 108 -10.24 5.31 0.81
CA LEU A 108 -9.51 5.74 -0.39
C LEU A 108 -8.08 6.21 -0.05
N ALA A 109 -7.93 6.98 1.03
CA ALA A 109 -6.64 7.54 1.43
C ALA A 109 -5.65 6.45 1.83
N ASP A 110 -6.08 5.47 2.62
CA ASP A 110 -5.25 4.34 3.05
C ASP A 110 -4.78 3.53 1.85
N GLY A 111 -5.70 3.10 0.97
CA GLY A 111 -5.34 2.35 -0.22
C GLY A 111 -4.43 3.11 -1.18
N ILE A 112 -4.68 4.41 -1.41
CA ILE A 112 -3.86 5.25 -2.30
C ILE A 112 -2.47 5.50 -1.68
N GLU A 113 -2.40 5.75 -0.37
CA GLU A 113 -1.12 5.96 0.33
C GLU A 113 -0.25 4.70 0.24
N ALA A 114 -0.79 3.55 0.57
CA ALA A 114 -0.08 2.28 0.50
C ALA A 114 0.38 1.97 -0.94
N ALA A 115 -0.48 2.19 -1.95
CA ALA A 115 -0.13 2.01 -3.36
C ALA A 115 0.98 2.96 -3.81
N SER A 116 0.92 4.23 -3.39
CA SER A 116 1.93 5.23 -3.75
C SER A 116 3.30 4.92 -3.18
N ARG A 117 3.38 4.34 -1.98
CA ARG A 117 4.64 3.87 -1.38
C ARG A 117 5.28 2.72 -2.14
N ALA A 118 4.46 1.85 -2.70
CA ALA A 118 4.92 0.70 -3.46
C ALA A 118 5.37 1.06 -4.88
N MET A 119 4.99 2.26 -5.36
CA MET A 119 5.27 2.69 -6.72
C MET A 119 6.77 3.01 -6.91
N PRO A 120 7.47 2.33 -7.81
CA PRO A 120 8.80 2.73 -8.22
C PRO A 120 8.71 4.02 -9.03
N ASP A 121 9.56 5.01 -8.71
CA ASP A 121 9.64 6.30 -9.42
C ASP A 121 8.29 7.03 -9.56
N PRO A 122 7.73 7.57 -8.46
CA PRO A 122 6.42 8.20 -8.44
C PRO A 122 6.43 9.59 -9.09
N THR A 123 6.25 9.65 -10.41
CA THR A 123 6.07 10.91 -11.13
C THR A 123 4.67 11.48 -10.94
N PRO A 124 4.44 12.79 -11.12
CA PRO A 124 3.11 13.38 -11.00
C PRO A 124 2.04 12.74 -11.93
N ALA A 125 2.43 12.34 -13.14
CA ALA A 125 1.53 11.66 -14.08
C ALA A 125 1.13 10.27 -13.58
N ARG A 126 2.10 9.48 -13.12
CA ARG A 126 1.87 8.15 -12.56
C ARG A 126 1.06 8.19 -11.28
N LEU A 127 1.32 9.15 -10.38
CA LEU A 127 0.51 9.38 -9.18
C LEU A 127 -0.94 9.71 -9.53
N LYS A 128 -1.17 10.55 -10.56
CA LYS A 128 -2.52 10.86 -11.04
C LYS A 128 -3.24 9.63 -11.57
N GLY A 129 -2.56 8.79 -12.37
CA GLY A 129 -3.08 7.52 -12.86
C GLY A 129 -3.45 6.57 -11.73
N LEU A 130 -2.55 6.43 -10.73
CA LEU A 130 -2.79 5.63 -9.54
C LEU A 130 -4.05 6.07 -8.77
N VAL A 131 -4.16 7.36 -8.45
CA VAL A 131 -5.31 7.92 -7.72
C VAL A 131 -6.62 7.59 -8.45
N GLN A 132 -6.66 7.82 -9.78
CA GLN A 132 -7.85 7.53 -10.57
C GLN A 132 -8.19 6.03 -10.59
N LYS A 133 -7.18 5.18 -10.73
CA LYS A 133 -7.35 3.71 -10.74
C LYS A 133 -7.88 3.21 -9.40
N MET A 134 -7.35 3.71 -8.28
CA MET A 134 -7.79 3.30 -6.94
C MET A 134 -9.23 3.75 -6.65
N ILE A 135 -9.60 4.97 -7.02
CA ILE A 135 -10.99 5.46 -6.89
C ILE A 135 -11.93 4.61 -7.75
N ASN A 136 -11.57 4.36 -9.02
CA ASN A 136 -12.37 3.51 -9.91
C ASN A 136 -12.51 2.09 -9.36
N LYS A 137 -11.43 1.50 -8.81
CA LYS A 137 -11.47 0.17 -8.17
C LYS A 137 -12.46 0.15 -7.01
N ALA A 138 -12.39 1.11 -6.10
CA ALA A 138 -13.31 1.18 -4.97
C ALA A 138 -14.77 1.38 -5.42
N PHE A 139 -15.00 2.18 -6.44
CA PHE A 139 -16.31 2.41 -7.02
C PHE A 139 -16.88 1.15 -7.68
N THR A 140 -16.11 0.49 -8.55
CA THR A 140 -16.58 -0.71 -9.27
C THR A 140 -16.72 -1.94 -8.36
N ASP A 141 -15.94 -2.04 -7.27
CA ASP A 141 -16.11 -3.07 -6.23
C ASP A 141 -17.26 -2.74 -5.27
N GLY A 142 -18.00 -1.65 -5.50
CA GLY A 142 -19.16 -1.24 -4.71
C GLY A 142 -18.83 -0.81 -3.29
N GLN A 143 -17.58 -0.47 -2.99
CA GLN A 143 -17.17 -0.07 -1.63
C GLN A 143 -17.76 1.27 -1.20
N LEU A 144 -18.22 2.08 -2.16
CA LEU A 144 -18.79 3.41 -1.94
C LEU A 144 -20.32 3.44 -1.99
N ASP A 145 -20.99 2.29 -2.12
CA ASP A 145 -22.46 2.19 -2.32
C ASP A 145 -23.29 2.66 -1.13
N GLU A 146 -22.72 2.61 0.08
CA GLU A 146 -23.43 2.89 1.33
C GLU A 146 -23.08 4.26 1.92
N CYS A 147 -22.30 5.09 1.19
CA CYS A 147 -21.94 6.45 1.60
C CYS A 147 -22.47 7.49 0.60
N GLU A 148 -22.75 8.70 1.10
CA GLU A 148 -23.30 9.80 0.29
C GLU A 148 -22.20 10.56 -0.49
N LEU A 149 -21.39 9.88 -1.31
CA LEU A 149 -20.42 10.50 -2.20
C LEU A 149 -21.00 10.63 -3.63
N THR A 150 -20.96 11.84 -4.18
CA THR A 150 -21.29 12.09 -5.58
C THR A 150 -20.05 11.93 -6.47
N LEU A 151 -20.25 11.77 -7.79
CA LEU A 151 -19.14 11.79 -8.75
C LEU A 151 -18.34 13.10 -8.71
N LYS A 152 -18.98 14.22 -8.37
CA LYS A 152 -18.32 15.50 -8.17
C LYS A 152 -17.40 15.46 -6.96
N ASP A 153 -17.85 14.85 -5.84
CA ASP A 153 -17.04 14.70 -4.64
C ASP A 153 -15.82 13.80 -4.93
N LEU A 154 -16.01 12.70 -5.67
CA LEU A 154 -14.90 11.82 -6.07
C LEU A 154 -13.85 12.55 -6.91
N ASN A 155 -14.26 13.42 -7.82
CA ASN A 155 -13.32 14.24 -8.59
C ASN A 155 -12.54 15.22 -7.69
N GLN A 156 -13.22 15.88 -6.74
CA GLN A 156 -12.56 16.78 -5.78
C GLN A 156 -11.58 16.02 -4.87
N ILE A 157 -11.93 14.81 -4.43
CA ILE A 157 -11.06 13.91 -3.67
C ILE A 157 -9.82 13.56 -4.49
N ALA A 158 -10.01 13.17 -5.76
CA ALA A 158 -8.91 12.85 -6.66
C ALA A 158 -7.93 14.02 -6.83
N GLU A 159 -8.45 15.23 -7.03
CA GLU A 159 -7.64 16.45 -7.14
C GLU A 159 -6.86 16.74 -5.85
N ALA A 160 -7.50 16.57 -4.69
CA ALA A 160 -6.87 16.77 -3.39
C ALA A 160 -5.74 15.76 -3.15
N PHE A 161 -5.97 14.48 -3.41
CA PHE A 161 -4.95 13.43 -3.28
C PHE A 161 -3.77 13.65 -4.22
N ASN A 162 -4.03 13.98 -5.49
CA ASN A 162 -2.97 14.29 -6.46
C ASN A 162 -2.08 15.44 -5.99
N ARG A 163 -2.69 16.52 -5.48
CA ARG A 163 -1.93 17.67 -4.96
C ARG A 163 -1.05 17.28 -3.76
N ILE A 164 -1.60 16.49 -2.82
CA ILE A 164 -0.88 16.08 -1.62
C ILE A 164 0.26 15.13 -1.97
N LEU A 165 0.00 14.09 -2.77
CA LEU A 165 1.01 13.11 -3.17
C LEU A 165 2.12 13.76 -4.00
N THR A 166 1.78 14.63 -4.94
CA THR A 166 2.79 15.39 -5.70
C THR A 166 3.68 16.20 -4.76
N GLY A 167 3.12 16.81 -3.71
CA GLY A 167 3.91 17.51 -2.71
C GLY A 167 4.83 16.61 -1.87
N ILE A 168 4.37 15.41 -1.51
CA ILE A 168 5.15 14.43 -0.73
C ILE A 168 6.32 13.89 -1.56
N TYR A 169 6.07 13.52 -2.81
CA TYR A 169 7.06 12.91 -3.70
C TYR A 169 7.85 13.91 -4.55
N HIS A 170 7.64 15.24 -4.34
CA HIS A 170 8.42 16.25 -5.04
C HIS A 170 9.86 16.26 -4.52
N HIS A 171 10.75 15.58 -5.23
CA HIS A 171 12.18 15.67 -4.95
C HIS A 171 12.64 17.09 -5.23
N ARG A 172 13.21 17.78 -4.22
CA ARG A 172 13.98 19.00 -4.48
C ARG A 172 15.12 18.61 -5.40
N PRO A 173 15.31 19.29 -6.55
CA PRO A 173 16.48 19.07 -7.36
C PRO A 173 17.71 19.27 -6.46
N GLU A 174 18.65 18.33 -6.50
CA GLU A 174 19.95 18.53 -5.87
C GLU A 174 20.60 19.73 -6.56
N TYR A 175 20.76 20.82 -5.82
CA TYR A 175 21.56 21.93 -6.30
C TYR A 175 22.97 21.40 -6.49
N PRO A 176 23.62 21.62 -7.67
CA PRO A 176 25.00 21.27 -7.86
C PRO A 176 25.79 21.94 -6.72
N SER A 177 26.32 21.15 -5.82
CA SER A 177 27.27 21.67 -4.84
C SER A 177 28.46 22.21 -5.62
N ASP A 178 28.71 23.52 -5.53
CA ASP A 178 29.92 24.16 -6.02
C ASP A 178 31.12 23.38 -5.46
N LYS A 179 31.70 22.52 -6.29
CA LYS A 179 33.00 21.91 -6.01
C LYS A 179 34.05 23.03 -6.10
N ARG A 180 34.10 23.87 -5.07
CA ARG A 180 35.29 24.64 -4.82
C ARG A 180 36.41 23.65 -4.58
N THR A 181 37.27 23.52 -5.58
CA THR A 181 38.53 22.82 -5.53
C THR A 181 39.41 23.43 -4.43
N GLU A 182 39.34 22.90 -3.23
CA GLU A 182 40.43 23.02 -2.28
C GLU A 182 41.53 22.04 -2.72
N ARG A 183 42.57 22.59 -3.36
CA ARG A 183 43.84 21.91 -3.55
C ARG A 183 44.49 21.76 -2.18
N VAL A 184 44.44 20.54 -1.62
CA VAL A 184 45.31 20.16 -0.51
C VAL A 184 46.53 19.41 -1.08
N PRO A 185 47.77 19.74 -0.66
CA PRO A 185 48.98 19.11 -1.18
C PRO A 185 49.08 17.63 -0.77
N ALA A 186 49.68 16.84 -1.64
CA ALA A 186 49.90 15.42 -1.47
C ALA A 186 50.79 15.10 -0.27
N GLU A 187 50.31 14.25 0.64
CA GLU A 187 51.15 13.46 1.53
C GLU A 187 50.81 11.97 1.42
N GLN A 188 51.82 11.17 1.58
CA GLN A 188 52.03 9.81 1.11
C GLN A 188 51.18 8.75 1.82
N LYS A 189 50.85 7.68 1.06
CA LYS A 189 50.18 6.43 1.48
C LYS A 189 50.99 5.64 2.52
N PRO A 190 50.29 4.73 3.27
CA PRO A 190 50.48 3.30 2.97
C PRO A 190 49.20 2.55 2.64
N ALA A 191 49.41 1.47 1.90
CA ALA A 191 48.43 0.56 1.36
C ALA A 191 47.85 -0.36 2.43
N THR A 192 46.58 -0.74 2.30
CA THR A 192 46.11 -2.12 2.30
C THR A 192 44.57 -2.21 2.24
N GLU A 193 44.13 -3.25 1.55
CA GLU A 193 42.87 -3.98 1.56
C GLU A 193 41.70 -3.56 0.66
N GLY A 194 41.34 -4.53 -0.18
CA GLY A 194 40.46 -4.45 -1.32
C GLY A 194 38.96 -4.37 -1.00
N PRO A 195 38.11 -4.16 -2.03
CA PRO A 195 36.71 -3.79 -1.88
C PRO A 195 35.82 -4.99 -1.57
N ARG A 196 35.08 -4.91 -0.46
CA ARG A 196 33.92 -5.78 -0.21
C ARG A 196 32.80 -5.36 -1.16
N LYS A 197 32.39 -6.29 -2.01
CA LYS A 197 31.17 -6.20 -2.80
C LYS A 197 29.96 -6.24 -1.87
N THR A 198 29.23 -5.15 -1.77
CA THR A 198 27.90 -5.15 -1.18
C THR A 198 26.88 -5.51 -2.25
N ASN A 199 26.35 -6.70 -2.21
CA ASN A 199 25.18 -7.09 -2.98
C ASN A 199 23.99 -6.25 -2.51
N GLY A 200 23.41 -5.46 -3.43
CA GLY A 200 22.14 -4.77 -3.20
C GLY A 200 21.02 -5.79 -3.06
N ALA A 201 20.58 -6.01 -1.85
CA ALA A 201 19.36 -6.77 -1.58
C ALA A 201 18.16 -5.91 -2.01
N LYS A 202 17.37 -6.40 -2.97
CA LYS A 202 16.04 -5.86 -3.27
C LYS A 202 15.19 -6.08 -2.02
N SER A 203 14.60 -5.02 -1.48
CA SER A 203 13.65 -5.10 -0.37
C SER A 203 12.33 -5.68 -0.90
N GLU A 204 12.04 -6.91 -0.52
CA GLU A 204 10.72 -7.52 -0.73
C GLU A 204 9.75 -6.95 0.33
N THR A 205 8.64 -6.42 -0.15
CA THR A 205 7.62 -5.70 0.63
C THR A 205 6.44 -6.64 0.97
N SER A 206 5.71 -6.37 2.05
CA SER A 206 4.65 -7.23 2.61
C SER A 206 3.32 -7.22 1.82
N GLY A 207 2.38 -8.11 2.17
CA GLY A 207 1.18 -8.48 1.43
C GLY A 207 0.33 -7.33 0.86
N ASP A 208 0.06 -6.27 1.64
CA ASP A 208 -0.74 -5.13 1.16
C ASP A 208 0.02 -4.30 0.11
N VAL A 209 1.36 -4.29 0.20
CA VAL A 209 2.23 -3.58 -0.75
C VAL A 209 2.38 -4.36 -2.06
N TRP A 210 2.26 -5.71 -2.04
CA TRP A 210 2.36 -6.54 -3.25
C TRP A 210 1.17 -6.37 -4.19
N GLU A 211 -0.05 -6.29 -3.66
CA GLU A 211 -1.23 -5.98 -4.48
C GLU A 211 -1.02 -4.67 -5.24
N LEU A 212 -0.39 -3.72 -4.55
CA LEU A 212 -0.14 -2.38 -5.04
C LEU A 212 1.07 -2.32 -5.97
N THR A 213 2.07 -3.19 -5.77
CA THR A 213 3.21 -3.34 -6.69
C THR A 213 2.77 -3.98 -8.01
N GLU A 214 1.91 -5.00 -7.97
CA GLU A 214 1.34 -5.61 -9.17
C GLU A 214 0.41 -4.64 -9.91
N LEU A 215 -0.35 -3.83 -9.16
CA LEU A 215 -1.16 -2.76 -9.71
C LEU A 215 -0.30 -1.67 -10.35
N ALA A 216 0.80 -1.27 -9.71
CA ALA A 216 1.76 -0.31 -10.26
C ALA A 216 2.43 -0.87 -11.53
N ALA A 217 2.84 -2.13 -11.54
CA ALA A 217 3.41 -2.78 -12.71
C ALA A 217 2.43 -2.88 -13.90
N LYS A 218 1.13 -3.08 -13.63
CA LYS A 218 0.09 -3.04 -14.67
C LYS A 218 -0.14 -1.64 -15.22
N ILE A 219 0.02 -0.59 -14.40
CA ILE A 219 -0.03 0.79 -14.88
C ILE A 219 1.11 1.05 -15.87
N ASP A 220 2.33 0.61 -15.54
CA ASP A 220 3.50 0.77 -16.39
C ASP A 220 3.33 0.03 -17.73
N ALA A 221 2.77 -1.18 -17.74
CA ALA A 221 2.52 -1.94 -18.95
C ALA A 221 1.44 -1.30 -19.85
N GLU A 222 0.38 -0.73 -19.28
CA GLU A 222 -0.67 -0.03 -20.04
C GLU A 222 -0.17 1.31 -20.63
N GLU A 223 0.78 2.00 -19.96
CA GLU A 223 1.40 3.22 -20.50
C GLU A 223 2.37 2.90 -21.65
N GLU A 224 3.12 1.78 -21.59
CA GLU A 224 4.00 1.33 -22.68
C GLU A 224 3.19 0.91 -23.91
N GLU A 225 2.06 0.22 -23.79
CA GLU A 225 1.19 -0.13 -24.92
C GLU A 225 0.59 1.11 -25.59
N HIS A 226 0.22 2.14 -24.83
CA HIS A 226 -0.30 3.39 -25.39
C HIS A 226 0.78 4.25 -26.06
N ALA A 227 2.03 4.16 -25.61
CA ALA A 227 3.17 4.89 -26.20
C ALA A 227 3.68 4.26 -27.50
N THR A 228 3.44 2.98 -27.73
CA THR A 228 3.89 2.23 -28.94
C THR A 228 2.80 2.09 -30.01
N GLY A 229 1.58 2.55 -29.75
CA GLY A 229 0.41 2.43 -30.65
C GLY A 229 0.07 3.66 -31.47
N THR A 230 1.04 4.56 -31.74
CA THR A 230 0.88 5.73 -32.65
C THR A 230 1.78 5.61 -33.84
#